data_1443635a3bbda66e14a987013f36df0c
#
_entry.id   1443635a3bbda66e14a987013f36df0c
#
_cell.length_a   1.000
_cell.length_b   1.000
_cell.length_c   1.000
_cell.angle_alpha   90.00
_cell.angle_beta   90.00
_cell.angle_gamma   90.00
#
_symmetry.space_group_name_H-M   'P 1'
#
loop_
_entity.id
_entity.type
_entity.pdbx_description
1 polymer ?
#
loop_
_entity_poly.entity_id
_entity_poly.type
_entity_poly.pdbx_seq_one_letter_code
_entity_poly.pdbx_strand_id
1 'polypeptide(L)'
;MIALITGTTSGIGKATAEIFARNGYDLIITGRRKDRLEEISYQLKKKFKIRTLALCFDVRQLKDVVKHLGMLPDEWKKIDVLINNAGLAAGLSPIQDGSIDDWENMIDTNVKGLLYVTRHIAPLMIQNKKGHIINVASLAGKQAYPNGNVYCATKFAVDALSQSMRIDMLANGIRVTNIAPGLVETEFSLVRFKGNIDRAKQTYASIQPLTGDDIAEIIYWTASRPAHVNINDVVITPTAQANAYLVHRKEK
;
A
#
# COMPACT_ATOMS: atom_id res chain seq x y z
N MET A 1 -0.46 20.39 3.18
CA MET A 1 -0.49 19.32 2.16
C MET A 1 -1.38 18.19 2.68
N ILE A 2 -2.06 17.48 1.79
CA ILE A 2 -2.97 16.37 2.16
C ILE A 2 -2.47 15.08 1.53
N ALA A 3 -2.34 14.03 2.34
CA ALA A 3 -2.08 12.68 1.86
C ALA A 3 -3.27 11.75 2.16
N LEU A 4 -3.70 10.97 1.15
CA LEU A 4 -4.67 9.91 1.32
C LEU A 4 -3.93 8.56 1.35
N ILE A 5 -4.14 7.77 2.40
CA ILE A 5 -3.46 6.51 2.60
C ILE A 5 -4.50 5.41 2.80
N THR A 6 -4.45 4.36 1.98
CA THR A 6 -5.34 3.21 2.15
C THR A 6 -4.67 2.12 3.00
N GLY A 7 -5.48 1.41 3.83
CA GLY A 7 -4.98 0.31 4.66
C GLY A 7 -4.11 0.74 5.85
N THR A 8 -4.49 1.82 6.54
CA THR A 8 -3.68 2.43 7.61
C THR A 8 -3.79 1.75 8.99
N THR A 9 -4.62 0.71 9.13
CA THR A 9 -4.88 0.10 10.44
C THR A 9 -3.77 -0.82 10.95
N SER A 10 -2.70 -1.05 10.17
CA SER A 10 -1.51 -1.81 10.57
C SER A 10 -0.34 -1.65 9.57
N GLY A 11 0.82 -2.18 9.94
CA GLY A 11 1.98 -2.37 9.06
C GLY A 11 2.44 -1.11 8.34
N ILE A 12 2.77 -1.26 7.06
CA ILE A 12 3.30 -0.19 6.22
C ILE A 12 2.38 1.03 6.19
N GLY A 13 1.05 0.83 6.06
CA GLY A 13 0.10 1.94 6.01
C GLY A 13 0.05 2.77 7.28
N LYS A 14 0.13 2.12 8.46
CA LYS A 14 0.21 2.82 9.75
C LYS A 14 1.51 3.61 9.87
N ALA A 15 2.65 2.99 9.58
CA ALA A 15 3.95 3.65 9.60
C ALA A 15 4.02 4.83 8.61
N THR A 16 3.44 4.67 7.41
CA THR A 16 3.33 5.75 6.42
C THR A 16 2.48 6.90 6.94
N ALA A 17 1.35 6.63 7.61
CA ALA A 17 0.55 7.69 8.22
C ALA A 17 1.35 8.46 9.29
N GLU A 18 2.15 7.77 10.11
CA GLU A 18 2.97 8.42 11.13
C GLU A 18 4.07 9.31 10.55
N ILE A 19 4.80 8.87 9.52
CA ILE A 19 5.87 9.67 8.93
C ILE A 19 5.32 10.88 8.16
N PHE A 20 4.19 10.76 7.45
CA PHE A 20 3.56 11.88 6.78
C PHE A 20 3.00 12.90 7.80
N ALA A 21 2.38 12.44 8.89
CA ALA A 21 1.93 13.29 9.98
C ALA A 21 3.08 14.06 10.64
N ARG A 22 4.19 13.39 10.93
CA ARG A 22 5.42 13.98 11.48
C ARG A 22 5.95 15.12 10.60
N ASN A 23 5.75 15.02 9.29
CA ASN A 23 6.18 16.01 8.32
C ASN A 23 5.07 17.01 7.92
N GLY A 24 4.02 17.16 8.77
CA GLY A 24 3.02 18.20 8.67
C GLY A 24 1.95 18.00 7.58
N TYR A 25 1.76 16.78 7.10
CA TYR A 25 0.63 16.48 6.22
C TYR A 25 -0.65 16.30 7.02
N ASP A 26 -1.75 16.89 6.56
CA ASP A 26 -3.09 16.46 6.92
C ASP A 26 -3.40 15.12 6.25
N LEU A 27 -4.11 14.22 6.93
CA LEU A 27 -4.26 12.85 6.46
C LEU A 27 -5.71 12.45 6.27
N ILE A 28 -6.01 11.87 5.09
CA ILE A 28 -7.17 11.01 4.90
C ILE A 28 -6.67 9.58 5.08
N ILE A 29 -7.14 8.92 6.13
CA ILE A 29 -6.76 7.55 6.47
C ILE A 29 -7.93 6.61 6.27
N THR A 30 -7.70 5.45 5.63
CA THR A 30 -8.77 4.49 5.39
C THR A 30 -8.43 3.09 5.86
N GLY A 31 -9.47 2.33 6.20
CA GLY A 31 -9.33 0.95 6.63
C GLY A 31 -10.67 0.32 6.99
N ARG A 32 -10.68 -1.00 7.20
CA ARG A 32 -11.90 -1.77 7.54
C ARG A 32 -12.15 -1.90 9.04
N ARG A 33 -11.12 -1.72 9.86
CA ARG A 33 -11.18 -1.89 11.33
C ARG A 33 -11.42 -0.53 11.96
N LYS A 34 -12.72 -0.23 12.22
CA LYS A 34 -13.17 1.09 12.67
C LYS A 34 -12.43 1.54 13.94
N ASP A 35 -12.45 0.73 14.98
CA ASP A 35 -11.85 1.09 16.27
C ASP A 35 -10.36 1.42 16.16
N ARG A 36 -9.60 0.61 15.41
CA ARG A 36 -8.17 0.88 15.17
C ARG A 36 -7.96 2.15 14.34
N LEU A 37 -8.84 2.42 13.39
CA LEU A 37 -8.73 3.60 12.54
C LEU A 37 -8.99 4.88 13.34
N GLU A 38 -9.99 4.86 14.21
CA GLU A 38 -10.33 5.97 15.12
C GLU A 38 -9.19 6.22 16.12
N GLU A 39 -8.64 5.17 16.72
CA GLU A 39 -7.50 5.26 17.63
C GLU A 39 -6.26 5.88 16.95
N ILE A 40 -5.91 5.40 15.76
CA ILE A 40 -4.79 5.97 14.98
C ILE A 40 -5.04 7.43 14.65
N SER A 41 -6.27 7.78 14.23
CA SER A 41 -6.67 9.16 13.97
C SER A 41 -6.47 10.06 15.20
N TYR A 42 -6.92 9.59 16.36
CA TYR A 42 -6.77 10.31 17.62
C TYR A 42 -5.29 10.52 17.99
N GLN A 43 -4.47 9.46 17.90
CA GLN A 43 -3.04 9.53 18.22
C GLN A 43 -2.28 10.49 17.29
N LEU A 44 -2.54 10.45 15.99
CA LEU A 44 -1.92 11.34 15.01
C LEU A 44 -2.27 12.81 15.26
N LYS A 45 -3.55 13.12 15.50
CA LYS A 45 -4.00 14.47 15.86
C LYS A 45 -3.30 14.98 17.12
N LYS A 46 -3.27 14.14 18.17
CA LYS A 46 -2.68 14.50 19.46
C LYS A 46 -1.19 14.74 19.38
N LYS A 47 -0.46 13.84 18.70
CA LYS A 47 1.01 13.83 18.66
C LYS A 47 1.57 14.88 17.70
N PHE A 48 0.97 15.04 16.52
CA PHE A 48 1.55 15.86 15.44
C PHE A 48 0.78 17.14 15.14
N LYS A 49 -0.36 17.37 15.80
CA LYS A 49 -1.20 18.59 15.65
C LYS A 49 -1.69 18.83 14.21
N ILE A 50 -1.90 17.76 13.44
CA ILE A 50 -2.45 17.76 12.09
C ILE A 50 -3.96 17.48 12.12
N ARG A 51 -4.63 17.73 10.99
CA ARG A 51 -6.00 17.28 10.77
C ARG A 51 -6.00 15.86 10.23
N THR A 52 -6.98 15.06 10.64
CA THR A 52 -7.20 13.73 10.05
C THR A 52 -8.67 13.52 9.73
N LEU A 53 -8.94 12.89 8.59
CA LEU A 53 -10.24 12.39 8.17
C LEU A 53 -10.15 10.86 8.11
N ALA A 54 -10.83 10.18 9.05
CA ALA A 54 -10.85 8.71 9.13
C ALA A 54 -12.09 8.18 8.39
N LEU A 55 -11.87 7.39 7.33
CA LEU A 55 -12.93 6.83 6.49
C LEU A 55 -12.91 5.30 6.59
N CYS A 56 -13.89 4.74 7.29
CA CYS A 56 -14.00 3.29 7.49
C CYS A 56 -14.79 2.66 6.35
N PHE A 57 -14.09 2.00 5.42
CA PHE A 57 -14.72 1.25 4.32
C PHE A 57 -13.80 0.17 3.78
N ASP A 58 -14.37 -0.72 2.96
CA ASP A 58 -13.64 -1.76 2.24
C ASP A 58 -13.37 -1.32 0.79
N VAL A 59 -12.11 -1.22 0.41
CA VAL A 59 -11.71 -0.82 -0.96
C VAL A 59 -12.22 -1.76 -2.05
N ARG A 60 -12.58 -3.02 -1.69
CA ARG A 60 -13.17 -4.00 -2.60
C ARG A 60 -14.59 -3.62 -3.04
N GLN A 61 -15.29 -2.85 -2.22
CA GLN A 61 -16.68 -2.48 -2.45
C GLN A 61 -16.76 -1.14 -3.19
N LEU A 62 -17.00 -1.18 -4.50
CA LEU A 62 -17.09 0.04 -5.32
C LEU A 62 -18.10 1.04 -4.75
N LYS A 63 -19.26 0.56 -4.27
CA LYS A 63 -20.29 1.44 -3.66
C LYS A 63 -19.76 2.21 -2.46
N ASP A 64 -18.95 1.57 -1.62
CA ASP A 64 -18.35 2.20 -0.45
C ASP A 64 -17.28 3.21 -0.84
N VAL A 65 -16.46 2.86 -1.84
CA VAL A 65 -15.44 3.78 -2.39
C VAL A 65 -16.12 5.02 -2.95
N VAL A 66 -17.16 4.86 -3.78
CA VAL A 66 -17.95 5.98 -4.34
C VAL A 66 -18.55 6.84 -3.23
N LYS A 67 -19.18 6.22 -2.23
CA LYS A 67 -19.80 6.92 -1.12
C LYS A 67 -18.80 7.77 -0.33
N HIS A 68 -17.64 7.21 0.02
CA HIS A 68 -16.69 7.90 0.89
C HIS A 68 -15.77 8.86 0.15
N LEU A 69 -15.27 8.48 -1.03
CA LEU A 69 -14.32 9.31 -1.79
C LEU A 69 -15.01 10.25 -2.76
N GLY A 70 -16.21 9.92 -3.25
CA GLY A 70 -17.00 10.82 -4.10
C GLY A 70 -17.64 11.97 -3.33
N MET A 71 -17.79 11.84 -2.00
CA MET A 71 -18.42 12.83 -1.14
C MET A 71 -17.42 13.48 -0.16
N LEU A 72 -16.14 13.56 -0.53
CA LEU A 72 -15.14 14.25 0.30
C LEU A 72 -15.54 15.72 0.49
N PRO A 73 -15.46 16.26 1.74
CA PRO A 73 -15.60 17.70 1.99
C PRO A 73 -14.57 18.51 1.16
N ASP A 74 -14.94 19.70 0.74
CA ASP A 74 -14.14 20.52 -0.18
C ASP A 74 -12.72 20.79 0.33
N GLU A 75 -12.57 20.98 1.64
CA GLU A 75 -11.28 21.19 2.29
C GLU A 75 -10.36 19.97 2.25
N TRP A 76 -10.89 18.79 1.88
CA TRP A 76 -10.13 17.53 1.72
C TRP A 76 -9.89 17.14 0.27
N LYS A 77 -10.41 17.88 -0.73
CA LYS A 77 -10.29 17.54 -2.15
C LYS A 77 -8.92 17.89 -2.76
N LYS A 78 -8.12 18.76 -2.11
CA LYS A 78 -6.78 19.13 -2.61
C LYS A 78 -5.71 18.11 -2.18
N ILE A 79 -5.86 16.88 -2.65
CA ILE A 79 -4.97 15.77 -2.30
C ILE A 79 -3.65 15.91 -3.06
N ASP A 80 -2.54 16.03 -2.32
CA ASP A 80 -1.18 16.11 -2.88
C ASP A 80 -0.58 14.73 -3.15
N VAL A 81 -0.87 13.73 -2.28
CA VAL A 81 -0.31 12.38 -2.38
C VAL A 81 -1.40 11.34 -2.14
N LEU A 82 -1.51 10.36 -3.04
CA LEU A 82 -2.32 9.15 -2.86
C LEU A 82 -1.38 7.96 -2.64
N ILE A 83 -1.53 7.27 -1.51
CA ILE A 83 -0.79 6.03 -1.24
C ILE A 83 -1.77 4.85 -1.29
N ASN A 84 -1.75 4.10 -2.37
CA ASN A 84 -2.46 2.85 -2.52
C ASN A 84 -1.67 1.73 -1.83
N ASN A 85 -1.86 1.61 -0.52
CA ASN A 85 -1.19 0.62 0.30
C ASN A 85 -2.10 -0.57 0.67
N ALA A 86 -3.43 -0.39 0.66
CA ALA A 86 -4.34 -1.51 0.96
C ALA A 86 -4.05 -2.71 0.07
N GLY A 87 -3.73 -3.85 0.68
CA GLY A 87 -3.39 -5.08 -0.02
C GLY A 87 -3.29 -6.24 0.94
N LEU A 88 -3.42 -7.46 0.42
CA LEU A 88 -3.27 -8.70 1.17
C LEU A 88 -2.69 -9.81 0.30
N ALA A 89 -2.16 -10.85 0.95
CA ALA A 89 -2.02 -12.18 0.39
C ALA A 89 -2.89 -13.14 1.20
N ALA A 90 -3.39 -14.18 0.55
CA ALA A 90 -4.17 -15.24 1.16
C ALA A 90 -3.69 -16.60 0.65
N GLY A 91 -3.38 -17.49 1.57
CA GLY A 91 -2.89 -18.84 1.24
C GLY A 91 -1.48 -18.86 0.64
N LEU A 92 -1.00 -20.07 0.43
CA LEU A 92 0.26 -20.41 -0.22
C LEU A 92 0.18 -21.86 -0.68
N SER A 93 -0.36 -22.11 -1.87
CA SER A 93 -0.62 -23.43 -2.43
C SER A 93 -0.29 -23.45 -3.92
N PRO A 94 0.04 -24.62 -4.50
CA PRO A 94 0.12 -24.77 -5.96
C PRO A 94 -1.18 -24.32 -6.62
N ILE A 95 -1.12 -23.94 -7.89
CA ILE A 95 -2.28 -23.35 -8.59
C ILE A 95 -3.50 -24.28 -8.63
N GLN A 96 -3.28 -25.59 -8.80
CA GLN A 96 -4.34 -26.58 -8.86
C GLN A 96 -5.06 -26.83 -7.51
N ASP A 97 -4.43 -26.42 -6.39
CA ASP A 97 -4.93 -26.64 -5.02
C ASP A 97 -5.33 -25.32 -4.33
N GLY A 98 -5.36 -24.23 -5.07
CA GLY A 98 -5.64 -22.91 -4.51
C GLY A 98 -7.11 -22.67 -4.20
N SER A 99 -7.40 -21.90 -3.16
CA SER A 99 -8.75 -21.49 -2.79
C SER A 99 -9.24 -20.36 -3.71
N ILE A 100 -10.38 -20.57 -4.37
CA ILE A 100 -11.03 -19.56 -5.20
C ILE A 100 -11.33 -18.29 -4.39
N ASP A 101 -11.86 -18.45 -3.16
CA ASP A 101 -12.17 -17.31 -2.28
C ASP A 101 -10.91 -16.48 -1.94
N ASP A 102 -9.77 -17.14 -1.74
CA ASP A 102 -8.50 -16.47 -1.49
C ASP A 102 -8.05 -15.68 -2.74
N TRP A 103 -8.25 -16.25 -3.93
CA TRP A 103 -7.93 -15.58 -5.20
C TRP A 103 -8.79 -14.34 -5.43
N GLU A 104 -10.12 -14.49 -5.27
CA GLU A 104 -11.08 -13.39 -5.40
C GLU A 104 -10.72 -12.25 -4.41
N ASN A 105 -10.46 -12.60 -3.14
CA ASN A 105 -10.04 -11.62 -2.14
C ASN A 105 -8.76 -10.87 -2.51
N MET A 106 -7.76 -11.55 -3.08
CA MET A 106 -6.51 -10.93 -3.53
C MET A 106 -6.74 -10.02 -4.74
N ILE A 107 -7.48 -10.47 -5.74
CA ILE A 107 -7.78 -9.69 -6.95
C ILE A 107 -8.61 -8.46 -6.59
N ASP A 108 -9.66 -8.63 -5.81
CA ASP A 108 -10.56 -7.55 -5.41
C ASP A 108 -9.83 -6.48 -4.59
N THR A 109 -8.94 -6.90 -3.67
CA THR A 109 -8.22 -5.94 -2.84
C THR A 109 -7.07 -5.27 -3.59
N ASN A 110 -6.18 -6.09 -4.17
CA ASN A 110 -4.88 -5.61 -4.67
C ASN A 110 -5.01 -4.92 -6.03
N VAL A 111 -6.00 -5.32 -6.85
CA VAL A 111 -6.20 -4.78 -8.21
C VAL A 111 -7.42 -3.89 -8.27
N LYS A 112 -8.62 -4.44 -8.04
CA LYS A 112 -9.86 -3.65 -8.17
C LYS A 112 -9.91 -2.51 -7.15
N GLY A 113 -9.56 -2.78 -5.88
CA GLY A 113 -9.53 -1.76 -4.83
C GLY A 113 -8.60 -0.60 -5.15
N LEU A 114 -7.40 -0.89 -5.65
CA LEU A 114 -6.46 0.14 -6.12
C LEU A 114 -7.05 0.96 -7.27
N LEU A 115 -7.65 0.29 -8.25
CA LEU A 115 -8.28 0.96 -9.41
C LEU A 115 -9.45 1.84 -8.97
N TYR A 116 -10.33 1.35 -8.08
CA TYR A 116 -11.48 2.11 -7.61
C TYR A 116 -11.06 3.38 -6.87
N VAL A 117 -10.10 3.28 -5.96
CA VAL A 117 -9.57 4.45 -5.24
C VAL A 117 -8.90 5.42 -6.20
N THR A 118 -8.03 4.94 -7.06
CA THR A 118 -7.31 5.79 -8.03
C THR A 118 -8.28 6.50 -8.98
N ARG A 119 -9.32 5.82 -9.48
CA ARG A 119 -10.33 6.39 -10.38
C ARG A 119 -11.08 7.57 -9.74
N HIS A 120 -11.24 7.59 -8.41
CA HIS A 120 -11.92 8.68 -7.71
C HIS A 120 -10.98 9.82 -7.34
N ILE A 121 -9.71 9.54 -7.09
CA ILE A 121 -8.76 10.56 -6.61
C ILE A 121 -7.97 11.21 -7.75
N ALA A 122 -7.59 10.46 -8.79
CA ALA A 122 -6.82 11.01 -9.91
C ALA A 122 -7.48 12.22 -10.59
N PRO A 123 -8.80 12.28 -10.83
CA PRO A 123 -9.44 13.47 -11.38
C PRO A 123 -9.27 14.72 -10.52
N LEU A 124 -9.30 14.58 -9.18
CA LEU A 124 -9.07 15.70 -8.26
C LEU A 124 -7.64 16.24 -8.37
N MET A 125 -6.65 15.33 -8.48
CA MET A 125 -5.25 15.71 -8.70
C MET A 125 -5.04 16.38 -10.05
N ILE A 126 -5.65 15.87 -11.11
CA ILE A 126 -5.60 16.44 -12.47
C ILE A 126 -6.18 17.85 -12.48
N GLN A 127 -7.34 18.06 -11.84
CA GLN A 127 -7.94 19.39 -11.70
C GLN A 127 -7.02 20.37 -10.97
N ASN A 128 -6.29 19.91 -9.97
CA ASN A 128 -5.32 20.69 -9.22
C ASN A 128 -3.96 20.84 -9.93
N LYS A 129 -3.77 20.20 -11.10
CA LYS A 129 -2.52 20.15 -11.89
C LYS A 129 -1.30 19.74 -11.06
N LYS A 130 -1.53 18.93 -10.03
CA LYS A 130 -0.51 18.48 -9.09
C LYS A 130 -0.96 17.22 -8.38
N GLY A 131 -0.09 16.24 -8.31
CA GLY A 131 -0.36 15.02 -7.55
C GLY A 131 0.78 14.02 -7.63
N HIS A 132 0.81 13.12 -6.66
CA HIS A 132 1.71 11.98 -6.67
C HIS A 132 0.96 10.73 -6.22
N ILE A 133 0.86 9.73 -7.09
CA ILE A 133 0.28 8.43 -6.78
C ILE A 133 1.43 7.47 -6.46
N ILE A 134 1.38 6.85 -5.29
CA ILE A 134 2.37 5.86 -4.84
C ILE A 134 1.63 4.56 -4.61
N ASN A 135 1.98 3.53 -5.39
CA ASN A 135 1.38 2.20 -5.32
C ASN A 135 2.32 1.25 -4.58
N VAL A 136 1.84 0.60 -3.54
CA VAL A 136 2.61 -0.42 -2.81
C VAL A 136 2.39 -1.77 -3.48
N ALA A 137 3.32 -2.13 -4.38
CA ALA A 137 3.38 -3.43 -5.03
C ALA A 137 4.05 -4.49 -4.12
N SER A 138 5.07 -5.15 -4.62
CA SER A 138 5.92 -6.13 -3.94
C SER A 138 7.05 -6.57 -4.86
N LEU A 139 8.12 -7.14 -4.31
CA LEU A 139 9.07 -7.95 -5.07
C LEU A 139 8.36 -9.08 -5.85
N ALA A 140 7.25 -9.60 -5.32
CA ALA A 140 6.34 -10.54 -5.98
C ALA A 140 5.70 -9.99 -7.28
N GLY A 141 5.74 -8.68 -7.50
CA GLY A 141 5.34 -8.03 -8.76
C GLY A 141 6.46 -7.91 -9.78
N LYS A 142 7.67 -8.34 -9.43
CA LYS A 142 8.86 -8.38 -10.30
C LYS A 142 9.28 -9.80 -10.65
N GLN A 143 9.04 -10.73 -9.75
CA GLN A 143 9.42 -12.12 -9.88
C GLN A 143 8.38 -13.01 -9.21
N ALA A 144 7.95 -14.07 -9.91
CA ALA A 144 7.11 -15.11 -9.32
C ALA A 144 7.94 -16.04 -8.42
N TYR A 145 7.28 -16.61 -7.41
CA TYR A 145 7.89 -17.61 -6.52
C TYR A 145 6.93 -18.79 -6.31
N PRO A 146 7.44 -19.95 -5.92
CA PRO A 146 6.61 -21.15 -5.75
C PRO A 146 5.40 -20.92 -4.85
N ASN A 147 4.24 -21.39 -5.27
CA ASN A 147 2.95 -21.29 -4.58
C ASN A 147 2.42 -19.86 -4.37
N GLY A 148 3.11 -18.82 -4.87
CA GLY A 148 2.69 -17.43 -4.76
C GLY A 148 1.78 -16.94 -5.88
N ASN A 149 1.43 -17.81 -6.82
CA ASN A 149 0.73 -17.62 -8.09
C ASN A 149 -0.18 -16.39 -8.22
N VAL A 150 -1.40 -16.40 -7.67
CA VAL A 150 -2.35 -15.29 -7.81
C VAL A 150 -1.88 -14.02 -7.06
N TYR A 151 -1.23 -14.17 -5.90
CA TYR A 151 -0.62 -13.00 -5.25
C TYR A 151 0.42 -12.33 -6.17
N CYS A 152 1.33 -13.11 -6.77
CA CYS A 152 2.29 -12.58 -7.74
C CYS A 152 1.56 -11.90 -8.90
N ALA A 153 0.57 -12.57 -9.51
CA ALA A 153 -0.21 -12.00 -10.61
C ALA A 153 -0.82 -10.65 -10.24
N THR A 154 -1.42 -10.51 -9.04
CA THR A 154 -1.97 -9.22 -8.59
C THR A 154 -0.89 -8.14 -8.42
N LYS A 155 0.31 -8.51 -7.97
CA LYS A 155 1.40 -7.55 -7.79
C LYS A 155 2.10 -7.18 -9.09
N PHE A 156 2.19 -8.10 -10.07
CA PHE A 156 2.54 -7.77 -11.46
C PHE A 156 1.51 -6.82 -12.09
N ALA A 157 0.21 -7.03 -11.83
CA ALA A 157 -0.83 -6.11 -12.27
C ALA A 157 -0.64 -4.70 -11.68
N VAL A 158 -0.31 -4.57 -10.39
CA VAL A 158 -0.02 -3.26 -9.76
C VAL A 158 1.19 -2.59 -10.41
N ASP A 159 2.24 -3.33 -10.74
CA ASP A 159 3.40 -2.80 -11.45
C ASP A 159 3.02 -2.26 -12.84
N ALA A 160 2.33 -3.07 -13.64
CA ALA A 160 1.85 -2.68 -14.97
C ALA A 160 0.90 -1.46 -14.91
N LEU A 161 -0.04 -1.46 -13.95
CA LEU A 161 -0.95 -0.32 -13.72
C LEU A 161 -0.18 0.95 -13.33
N SER A 162 0.88 0.85 -12.53
CA SER A 162 1.71 2.00 -12.18
C SER A 162 2.41 2.60 -13.41
N GLN A 163 2.88 1.75 -14.32
CA GLN A 163 3.46 2.19 -15.60
C GLN A 163 2.42 2.86 -16.49
N SER A 164 1.23 2.24 -16.65
CA SER A 164 0.13 2.79 -17.46
C SER A 164 -0.37 4.12 -16.91
N MET A 165 -0.61 4.22 -15.61
CA MET A 165 -1.01 5.46 -14.94
C MET A 165 -0.02 6.60 -15.18
N ARG A 166 1.29 6.30 -15.23
CA ARG A 166 2.34 7.28 -15.52
C ARG A 166 2.24 7.81 -16.94
N ILE A 167 1.92 6.95 -17.91
CA ILE A 167 1.70 7.32 -19.31
C ILE A 167 0.42 8.16 -19.43
N ASP A 168 -0.69 7.67 -18.88
CA ASP A 168 -2.00 8.28 -19.02
C ASP A 168 -2.08 9.71 -18.43
N MET A 169 -1.34 9.95 -17.33
CA MET A 169 -1.40 11.21 -16.61
C MET A 169 -0.15 12.10 -16.80
N LEU A 170 0.72 11.74 -17.75
CA LEU A 170 1.96 12.50 -18.04
C LEU A 170 1.68 13.97 -18.35
N ALA A 171 0.75 14.23 -19.27
CA ALA A 171 0.36 15.58 -19.68
C ALA A 171 -0.27 16.41 -18.56
N ASN A 172 -0.73 15.76 -17.49
CA ASN A 172 -1.33 16.41 -16.33
C ASN A 172 -0.33 16.73 -15.21
N GLY A 173 0.95 16.37 -15.38
CA GLY A 173 2.00 16.57 -14.37
C GLY A 173 1.84 15.71 -13.10
N ILE A 174 1.12 14.60 -13.20
CA ILE A 174 0.93 13.66 -12.09
C ILE A 174 2.10 12.66 -12.06
N ARG A 175 2.78 12.58 -10.93
CA ARG A 175 3.83 11.58 -10.70
C ARG A 175 3.22 10.25 -10.30
N VAL A 176 3.86 9.15 -10.70
CA VAL A 176 3.43 7.81 -10.28
C VAL A 176 4.67 6.98 -9.92
N THR A 177 4.71 6.51 -8.67
CA THR A 177 5.79 5.67 -8.13
C THR A 177 5.24 4.29 -7.78
N ASN A 178 5.98 3.26 -8.12
CA ASN A 178 5.77 1.89 -7.65
C ASN A 178 6.80 1.56 -6.56
N ILE A 179 6.35 1.11 -5.39
CA ILE A 179 7.21 0.64 -4.30
C ILE A 179 7.05 -0.88 -4.22
N ALA A 180 8.14 -1.61 -4.36
CA ALA A 180 8.17 -3.07 -4.44
C ALA A 180 8.99 -3.69 -3.28
N PRO A 181 8.41 -3.82 -2.06
CA PRO A 181 9.08 -4.41 -0.92
C PRO A 181 9.30 -5.91 -1.06
N GLY A 182 10.41 -6.41 -0.49
CA GLY A 182 10.62 -7.81 -0.17
C GLY A 182 9.92 -8.23 1.12
N LEU A 183 10.64 -8.96 1.99
CA LEU A 183 10.12 -9.45 3.26
C LEU A 183 10.04 -8.33 4.30
N VAL A 184 8.82 -7.89 4.60
CA VAL A 184 8.50 -6.88 5.63
C VAL A 184 7.72 -7.54 6.75
N GLU A 185 8.23 -7.50 7.98
CA GLU A 185 7.53 -8.06 9.14
C GLU A 185 6.40 -7.14 9.59
N THR A 186 5.17 -7.59 9.37
CA THR A 186 3.93 -6.92 9.73
C THR A 186 2.83 -7.95 9.99
N GLU A 187 1.59 -7.51 10.27
CA GLU A 187 0.43 -8.41 10.33
C GLU A 187 0.14 -9.14 8.99
N PHE A 188 0.85 -8.81 7.91
CA PHE A 188 0.60 -9.36 6.57
C PHE A 188 0.73 -10.89 6.53
N SER A 189 1.78 -11.46 7.11
CA SER A 189 1.97 -12.91 7.16
C SER A 189 0.92 -13.62 8.02
N LEU A 190 0.46 -12.97 9.11
CA LEU A 190 -0.61 -13.50 9.93
C LEU A 190 -1.94 -13.56 9.15
N VAL A 191 -2.25 -12.53 8.37
CA VAL A 191 -3.42 -12.50 7.47
C VAL A 191 -3.28 -13.57 6.38
N ARG A 192 -2.12 -13.67 5.74
CA ARG A 192 -1.83 -14.66 4.70
C ARG A 192 -2.08 -16.08 5.15
N PHE A 193 -1.68 -16.41 6.37
CA PHE A 193 -1.82 -17.75 6.95
C PHE A 193 -3.05 -17.91 7.85
N LYS A 194 -4.07 -17.04 7.66
CA LYS A 194 -5.38 -17.14 8.33
C LYS A 194 -5.26 -17.27 9.87
N GLY A 195 -4.33 -16.50 10.48
CA GLY A 195 -4.12 -16.48 11.92
C GLY A 195 -3.10 -17.51 12.44
N ASN A 196 -2.50 -18.33 11.58
CA ASN A 196 -1.46 -19.27 12.01
C ASN A 196 -0.16 -18.53 12.36
N ILE A 197 0.08 -18.34 13.65
CA ILE A 197 1.20 -17.57 14.20
C ILE A 197 2.54 -18.22 13.86
N ASP A 198 2.64 -19.55 13.94
CA ASP A 198 3.90 -20.26 13.71
C ASP A 198 4.37 -20.15 12.27
N ARG A 199 3.44 -20.34 11.31
CA ARG A 199 3.74 -20.12 9.89
C ARG A 199 4.11 -18.67 9.58
N ALA A 200 3.43 -17.73 10.23
CA ALA A 200 3.73 -16.31 10.07
C ALA A 200 5.16 -15.98 10.57
N LYS A 201 5.53 -16.47 11.76
CA LYS A 201 6.88 -16.29 12.32
C LYS A 201 7.96 -16.99 11.48
N GLN A 202 7.66 -18.20 10.98
CA GLN A 202 8.58 -18.97 10.15
C GLN A 202 9.01 -18.22 8.88
N THR A 203 8.14 -17.34 8.35
CA THR A 203 8.47 -16.50 7.19
C THR A 203 9.72 -15.67 7.41
N TYR A 204 9.92 -15.17 8.63
CA TYR A 204 11.01 -14.26 9.01
C TYR A 204 12.12 -14.94 9.83
N ALA A 205 12.03 -16.25 10.04
CA ALA A 205 13.00 -16.98 10.87
C ALA A 205 14.44 -16.84 10.33
N SER A 206 15.39 -16.60 11.22
CA SER A 206 16.85 -16.51 10.95
C SER A 206 17.26 -15.40 9.95
N ILE A 207 16.44 -14.36 9.80
CA ILE A 207 16.79 -13.13 9.08
C ILE A 207 16.39 -11.91 9.90
N GLN A 208 16.95 -10.75 9.54
CA GLN A 208 16.41 -9.46 9.94
C GLN A 208 15.52 -8.94 8.80
N PRO A 209 14.18 -8.99 8.92
CA PRO A 209 13.27 -8.50 7.89
C PRO A 209 13.26 -6.97 7.88
N LEU A 210 12.71 -6.39 6.81
CA LEU A 210 12.31 -4.99 6.82
C LEU A 210 11.13 -4.79 7.77
N THR A 211 10.99 -3.57 8.25
CA THR A 211 9.85 -3.11 9.06
C THR A 211 8.89 -2.25 8.23
N GLY A 212 7.72 -1.96 8.79
CA GLY A 212 6.81 -0.97 8.18
C GLY A 212 7.44 0.42 8.09
N ASP A 213 8.30 0.77 9.05
CA ASP A 213 8.98 2.07 9.09
C ASP A 213 10.01 2.21 7.96
N ASP A 214 10.80 1.18 7.66
CA ASP A 214 11.76 1.19 6.54
C ASP A 214 11.05 1.50 5.21
N ILE A 215 9.87 0.93 5.00
CA ILE A 215 9.10 1.18 3.78
C ILE A 215 8.44 2.57 3.80
N ALA A 216 7.94 2.99 4.95
CA ALA A 216 7.34 4.31 5.11
C ALA A 216 8.34 5.44 4.84
N GLU A 217 9.59 5.31 5.28
CA GLU A 217 10.67 6.26 5.00
C GLU A 217 10.91 6.41 3.49
N ILE A 218 10.96 5.30 2.76
CA ILE A 218 11.14 5.32 1.30
C ILE A 218 9.92 5.92 0.61
N ILE A 219 8.70 5.60 1.04
CA ILE A 219 7.47 6.21 0.51
C ILE A 219 7.52 7.73 0.71
N TYR A 220 7.88 8.20 1.91
CA TYR A 220 7.98 9.62 2.19
C TYR A 220 9.12 10.27 1.39
N TRP A 221 10.28 9.63 1.32
CA TRP A 221 11.40 10.13 0.51
C TRP A 221 11.00 10.32 -0.95
N THR A 222 10.31 9.37 -1.57
CA THR A 222 9.84 9.54 -2.96
C THR A 222 8.82 10.67 -3.08
N ALA A 223 7.90 10.80 -2.12
CA ALA A 223 6.90 11.87 -2.11
C ALA A 223 7.52 13.26 -2.00
N SER A 224 8.59 13.41 -1.22
CA SER A 224 9.26 14.67 -0.90
C SER A 224 10.24 15.18 -1.98
N ARG A 225 10.43 14.45 -3.08
CA ARG A 225 11.29 14.91 -4.19
C ARG A 225 10.71 16.14 -4.89
N PRO A 226 11.55 17.02 -5.47
CA PRO A 226 11.09 18.15 -6.26
C PRO A 226 10.07 17.72 -7.34
N ALA A 227 9.15 18.62 -7.71
CA ALA A 227 8.03 18.29 -8.57
C ALA A 227 8.43 17.73 -9.96
N HIS A 228 9.60 18.12 -10.48
CA HIS A 228 10.11 17.62 -11.76
C HIS A 228 10.80 16.24 -11.66
N VAL A 229 10.97 15.71 -10.43
CA VAL A 229 11.60 14.40 -10.20
C VAL A 229 10.51 13.36 -9.95
N ASN A 230 10.42 12.37 -10.82
CA ASN A 230 9.59 11.19 -10.61
C ASN A 230 10.46 9.95 -10.39
N ILE A 231 10.33 9.32 -9.24
CA ILE A 231 10.94 8.03 -8.97
C ILE A 231 9.96 6.97 -9.47
N ASN A 232 10.28 6.30 -10.57
CA ASN A 232 9.35 5.41 -11.24
C ASN A 232 9.09 4.11 -10.47
N ASP A 233 10.17 3.53 -9.94
CA ASP A 233 10.14 2.21 -9.31
C ASP A 233 11.23 2.09 -8.27
N VAL A 234 10.90 1.47 -7.12
CA VAL A 234 11.85 1.22 -6.05
C VAL A 234 11.66 -0.21 -5.54
N VAL A 235 12.68 -1.03 -5.70
CA VAL A 235 12.75 -2.37 -5.12
C VAL A 235 13.58 -2.33 -3.85
N ILE A 236 13.02 -2.82 -2.74
CA ILE A 236 13.67 -2.80 -1.42
C ILE A 236 13.57 -4.18 -0.80
N THR A 237 14.71 -4.77 -0.44
CA THR A 237 14.77 -6.08 0.19
C THR A 237 15.59 -6.03 1.48
N PRO A 238 15.35 -6.93 2.45
CA PRO A 238 16.33 -7.17 3.50
C PRO A 238 17.68 -7.55 2.87
N THR A 239 18.79 -7.21 3.50
CA THR A 239 20.13 -7.60 3.03
C THR A 239 20.27 -9.11 2.81
N ALA A 240 19.53 -9.90 3.58
CA ALA A 240 19.51 -11.36 3.46
C ALA A 240 18.65 -11.90 2.31
N GLN A 241 17.92 -11.04 1.58
CA GLN A 241 17.03 -11.44 0.48
C GLN A 241 17.55 -10.95 -0.87
N ALA A 242 18.00 -11.86 -1.72
CA ALA A 242 18.50 -11.53 -3.05
C ALA A 242 17.38 -11.36 -4.09
N ASN A 243 16.32 -12.18 -4.02
CA ASN A 243 15.19 -12.14 -4.94
C ASN A 243 13.93 -12.73 -4.29
N ALA A 244 12.86 -12.96 -5.05
CA ALA A 244 11.56 -13.38 -4.51
C ALA A 244 11.56 -14.76 -3.82
N TYR A 245 12.55 -15.61 -4.09
CA TYR A 245 12.66 -16.99 -3.60
C TYR A 245 14.00 -17.35 -2.95
N LEU A 246 15.04 -16.53 -3.12
CA LEU A 246 16.37 -16.78 -2.54
C LEU A 246 16.60 -15.86 -1.33
N VAL A 247 16.59 -16.48 -0.16
CA VAL A 247 16.84 -15.83 1.13
C VAL A 247 17.94 -16.58 1.86
N HIS A 248 19.01 -15.88 2.21
CA HIS A 248 20.07 -16.45 3.04
C HIS A 248 19.63 -16.41 4.52
N ARG A 249 19.42 -17.58 5.10
CA ARG A 249 19.06 -17.73 6.51
C ARG A 249 20.29 -18.15 7.29
N LYS A 250 20.59 -17.43 8.38
CA LYS A 250 21.70 -17.82 9.27
C LYS A 250 21.40 -19.21 9.86
N GLU A 251 22.39 -20.09 9.81
CA GLU A 251 22.34 -21.33 10.58
C GLU A 251 22.23 -21.02 12.06
N LYS A 252 21.45 -21.83 12.79
CA LYS A 252 21.28 -21.69 14.23
C LYS A 252 22.52 -22.17 14.96
#